data_ffc4bdd35a8876150ec85ffc9d8d3ae3
#
_entry.id   ffc4bdd35a8876150ec85ffc9d8d3ae3
#
_cell.length_a   1.000
_cell.length_b   1.000
_cell.length_c   1.000
_cell.angle_alpha   90.00
_cell.angle_beta   90.00
_cell.angle_gamma   90.00
#
_symmetry.space_group_name_H-M   'P 1'
#
loop_
_entity.id
_entity.type
_entity.pdbx_description
1 polymer ?
#
loop_
_entity_poly.entity_id
_entity_poly.type
_entity_poly.pdbx_seq_one_letter_code
_entity_poly.pdbx_strand_id
1 'polypeptide(L)'
;MKQKHEEFLNSPFTFQKIEERLFTTRDDETLTVNPDTGEYYTMRKVSKDKKILHDSLTYTKLFVDSAKRLMSLSPSSLKVLVYGMVTAKPISLSVILNPSDVCLFCEISVSSYNNAIYELINSKIIAKKLGSSIEFWFDPNVFFNGNRLRVCK
;
A
#
# COMPACT_ATOMS: atom_id res chain seq x y z
N MET A 1 0.55 11.10 32.55
CA MET A 1 1.33 9.89 32.26
C MET A 1 1.40 9.74 30.73
N LYS A 2 2.60 9.81 30.12
CA LYS A 2 2.74 9.51 28.68
C LYS A 2 2.56 8.01 28.51
N GLN A 3 1.52 7.58 27.82
CA GLN A 3 1.39 6.18 27.43
C GLN A 3 2.59 5.81 26.55
N LYS A 4 3.32 4.78 26.95
CA LYS A 4 4.45 4.25 26.21
C LYS A 4 3.85 3.39 25.08
N HIS A 5 3.96 3.84 23.85
CA HIS A 5 3.53 3.04 22.70
C HIS A 5 4.48 1.87 22.51
N GLU A 6 3.92 0.70 22.15
CA GLU A 6 4.71 -0.47 21.81
C GLU A 6 5.54 -0.22 20.55
N GLU A 7 6.76 -0.74 20.54
CA GLU A 7 7.69 -0.66 19.42
C GLU A 7 7.85 -2.05 18.81
N PHE A 8 7.84 -2.12 17.49
CA PHE A 8 7.83 -3.36 16.76
C PHE A 8 9.08 -3.52 15.89
N LEU A 9 9.73 -4.70 15.99
CA LEU A 9 10.85 -5.07 15.13
C LEU A 9 10.39 -5.31 13.68
N ASN A 10 9.27 -6.01 13.52
CA ASN A 10 8.62 -6.27 12.24
C ASN A 10 7.30 -5.54 12.17
N SER A 11 6.75 -5.33 10.96
CA SER A 11 5.45 -4.70 10.83
C SER A 11 4.37 -5.50 11.60
N PRO A 12 3.62 -4.86 12.52
CA PRO A 12 2.53 -5.50 13.23
C PRO A 12 1.28 -5.67 12.35
N PHE A 13 1.29 -5.06 11.17
CA PHE A 13 0.16 -5.10 10.24
C PHE A 13 0.27 -6.32 9.35
N THR A 14 -0.82 -7.09 9.26
CA THR A 14 -0.95 -8.21 8.35
C THR A 14 -1.77 -7.80 7.13
N PHE A 15 -1.39 -8.32 5.97
CA PHE A 15 -2.24 -8.18 4.79
C PHE A 15 -3.55 -8.94 5.03
N GLN A 16 -4.69 -8.28 4.89
CA GLN A 16 -5.96 -8.97 4.81
C GLN A 16 -5.89 -9.95 3.64
N LYS A 17 -6.40 -11.17 3.86
CA LYS A 17 -6.39 -12.26 2.88
C LYS A 17 -6.81 -11.71 1.51
N ILE A 18 -5.84 -11.63 0.59
CA ILE A 18 -6.12 -11.27 -0.77
C ILE A 18 -6.82 -12.50 -1.33
N GLU A 19 -8.12 -12.40 -1.59
CA GLU A 19 -8.77 -13.40 -2.43
C GLU A 19 -8.03 -13.38 -3.75
N GLU A 20 -7.32 -14.46 -4.05
CA GLU A 20 -6.82 -14.72 -5.40
C GLU A 20 -8.07 -14.84 -6.29
N ARG A 21 -8.53 -13.73 -6.80
CA ARG A 21 -9.28 -13.76 -8.04
C ARG A 21 -8.24 -14.14 -9.09
N LEU A 22 -8.11 -15.43 -9.32
CA LEU A 22 -7.58 -15.94 -10.56
C LEU A 22 -8.42 -15.26 -11.65
N PHE A 23 -7.87 -14.16 -12.20
CA PHE A 23 -8.23 -13.78 -13.54
C PHE A 23 -7.67 -14.89 -14.41
N THR A 24 -8.41 -15.98 -14.52
CA THR A 24 -8.32 -16.82 -15.70
C THR A 24 -8.66 -15.85 -16.83
N THR A 25 -7.62 -15.26 -17.43
CA THR A 25 -7.72 -14.96 -18.84
C THR A 25 -8.23 -16.26 -19.40
N ARG A 26 -9.48 -16.28 -19.89
CA ARG A 26 -9.94 -17.33 -20.74
C ARG A 26 -8.94 -17.33 -21.87
N ASP A 27 -7.96 -18.22 -21.82
CA ASP A 27 -7.23 -18.64 -22.98
C ASP A 27 -8.33 -19.20 -23.85
N ASP A 28 -8.68 -18.49 -24.92
CA ASP A 28 -9.52 -19.01 -25.97
C ASP A 28 -8.71 -20.12 -26.61
N GLU A 29 -8.75 -21.31 -26.02
CA GLU A 29 -8.24 -22.52 -26.59
C GLU A 29 -9.19 -22.92 -27.74
N THR A 30 -8.78 -22.63 -28.93
CA THR A 30 -9.49 -23.08 -30.13
C THR A 30 -8.96 -24.47 -30.49
N LEU A 31 -9.82 -25.48 -30.38
CA LEU A 31 -9.58 -26.81 -30.93
C LEU A 31 -9.56 -26.68 -32.46
N THR A 32 -8.42 -26.94 -33.03
CA THR A 32 -8.24 -26.94 -34.50
C THR A 32 -7.91 -28.35 -34.95
N VAL A 33 -8.52 -28.80 -36.04
CA VAL A 33 -8.27 -30.11 -36.64
C VAL A 33 -7.17 -29.95 -37.68
N ASN A 34 -6.16 -30.79 -37.64
CA ASN A 34 -5.17 -30.86 -38.68
C ASN A 34 -5.85 -31.48 -39.96
N PRO A 35 -5.94 -30.75 -41.07
CA PRO A 35 -6.64 -31.23 -42.25
C PRO A 35 -5.98 -32.44 -42.89
N ASP A 36 -4.69 -32.69 -42.66
CA ASP A 36 -3.93 -33.77 -43.30
C ASP A 36 -3.94 -35.07 -42.46
N THR A 37 -4.01 -34.95 -41.13
CA THR A 37 -3.94 -36.13 -40.23
C THR A 37 -5.25 -36.40 -39.50
N GLY A 38 -6.19 -35.47 -39.49
CA GLY A 38 -7.43 -35.56 -38.74
C GLY A 38 -7.29 -35.44 -37.20
N GLU A 39 -6.08 -35.20 -36.71
CA GLU A 39 -5.80 -35.06 -35.28
C GLU A 39 -6.19 -33.66 -34.73
N TYR A 40 -6.71 -33.65 -33.49
CA TYR A 40 -7.05 -32.43 -32.82
C TYR A 40 -5.81 -31.87 -32.10
N TYR A 41 -5.51 -30.59 -32.31
CA TYR A 41 -4.50 -29.89 -31.54
C TYR A 41 -5.04 -28.56 -31.01
N THR A 42 -4.56 -28.18 -29.87
CA THR A 42 -4.96 -26.92 -29.19
C THR A 42 -4.04 -25.80 -29.65
N MET A 43 -4.55 -24.83 -30.38
CA MET A 43 -3.84 -23.57 -30.62
C MET A 43 -4.04 -22.60 -29.46
N ARG A 44 -2.98 -22.28 -28.76
CA ARG A 44 -2.97 -21.11 -27.86
C ARG A 44 -2.76 -19.86 -28.70
N LYS A 45 -3.77 -19.02 -28.78
CA LYS A 45 -3.59 -17.66 -29.27
C LYS A 45 -2.73 -16.92 -28.26
N VAL A 46 -1.42 -16.82 -28.51
CA VAL A 46 -0.56 -15.86 -27.79
C VAL A 46 -1.05 -14.49 -28.19
N SER A 47 -1.76 -13.82 -27.28
CA SER A 47 -2.16 -12.43 -27.50
C SER A 47 -0.88 -11.61 -27.61
N LYS A 48 -0.61 -11.11 -28.83
CA LYS A 48 0.49 -10.18 -29.08
C LYS A 48 0.31 -8.99 -28.16
N ASP A 49 1.36 -8.73 -27.39
CA ASP A 49 1.72 -7.50 -26.68
C ASP A 49 0.59 -6.48 -26.55
N LYS A 50 -0.17 -6.57 -25.45
CA LYS A 50 -0.86 -5.40 -24.96
C LYS A 50 0.22 -4.42 -24.58
N LYS A 51 0.41 -3.35 -25.36
CA LYS A 51 1.11 -2.16 -24.91
C LYS A 51 0.44 -1.70 -23.62
N ILE A 52 1.04 -2.04 -22.49
CA ILE A 52 0.63 -1.51 -21.20
C ILE A 52 1.03 -0.04 -21.26
N LEU A 53 0.05 0.84 -21.40
CA LEU A 53 0.26 2.27 -21.21
C LEU A 53 0.73 2.44 -19.77
N HIS A 54 2.04 2.67 -19.60
CA HIS A 54 2.60 3.07 -18.31
C HIS A 54 2.17 4.50 -18.05
N ASP A 55 1.33 4.68 -17.02
CA ASP A 55 1.13 6.00 -16.45
C ASP A 55 2.46 6.47 -15.87
N SER A 56 2.96 7.60 -16.34
CA SER A 56 4.20 8.21 -15.86
C SER A 56 4.02 8.86 -14.47
N LEU A 57 2.77 9.00 -14.01
CA LEU A 57 2.47 9.60 -12.71
C LEU A 57 2.68 8.56 -11.60
N THR A 58 3.39 8.97 -10.56
CA THR A 58 3.47 8.19 -9.32
C THR A 58 2.15 8.27 -8.58
N TYR A 59 1.63 7.13 -8.14
CA TYR A 59 0.37 7.06 -7.41
C TYR A 59 0.49 6.16 -6.19
N THR A 60 -0.30 6.48 -5.17
CA THR A 60 -0.49 5.65 -4.00
C THR A 60 -1.93 5.16 -3.95
N LYS A 61 -2.12 3.86 -3.69
CA LYS A 61 -3.46 3.26 -3.56
C LYS A 61 -3.99 3.51 -2.16
N LEU A 62 -5.17 4.10 -2.07
CA LEU A 62 -5.95 4.21 -0.84
C LEU A 62 -7.11 3.21 -0.90
N PHE A 63 -7.31 2.44 0.17
CA PHE A 63 -8.35 1.41 0.20
C PHE A 63 -9.64 1.95 0.82
N VAL A 64 -10.76 1.73 0.13
CA VAL A 64 -12.10 2.29 0.49
C VAL A 64 -12.54 1.87 1.89
N ASP A 65 -12.25 0.62 2.29
CA ASP A 65 -12.63 0.09 3.61
C ASP A 65 -11.98 0.87 4.77
N SER A 66 -10.92 1.58 4.50
CA SER A 66 -10.22 2.43 5.48
C SER A 66 -10.76 3.87 5.54
N ALA A 67 -11.63 4.28 4.61
CA ALA A 67 -12.09 5.66 4.51
C ALA A 67 -12.75 6.16 5.81
N LYS A 68 -13.56 5.32 6.48
CA LYS A 68 -14.19 5.68 7.77
C LYS A 68 -13.15 6.00 8.85
N ARG A 69 -12.04 5.25 8.90
CA ARG A 69 -10.94 5.50 9.86
C ARG A 69 -10.25 6.83 9.58
N LEU A 70 -10.10 7.18 8.29
CA LEU A 70 -9.47 8.42 7.87
C LEU A 70 -10.34 9.65 8.15
N MET A 71 -11.66 9.53 7.98
CA MET A 71 -12.60 10.62 8.24
C MET A 71 -12.69 11.02 9.71
N SER A 72 -12.28 10.16 10.64
CA SER A 72 -12.26 10.46 12.08
C SER A 72 -10.98 11.16 12.54
N LEU A 73 -9.98 11.32 11.64
CA LEU A 73 -8.72 11.95 11.98
C LEU A 73 -8.81 13.48 12.01
N SER A 74 -8.01 14.09 12.91
CA SER A 74 -7.83 15.53 12.92
C SER A 74 -7.16 16.03 11.64
N PRO A 75 -7.35 17.31 11.28
CA PRO A 75 -6.69 17.89 10.11
C PRO A 75 -5.16 17.75 10.11
N SER A 76 -4.53 17.87 11.28
CA SER A 76 -3.07 17.70 11.42
C SER A 76 -2.65 16.27 11.13
N SER A 77 -3.41 15.28 11.62
CA SER A 77 -3.15 13.86 11.39
C SER A 77 -3.32 13.49 9.92
N LEU A 78 -4.33 14.04 9.24
CA LEU A 78 -4.49 13.87 7.81
C LEU A 78 -3.32 14.45 7.01
N LYS A 79 -2.82 15.65 7.37
CA LYS A 79 -1.64 16.26 6.75
C LYS A 79 -0.41 15.35 6.88
N VAL A 80 -0.12 14.87 8.10
CA VAL A 80 1.00 13.96 8.36
C VAL A 80 0.86 12.65 7.60
N LEU A 81 -0.34 12.10 7.52
CA LEU A 81 -0.62 10.89 6.75
C LEU A 81 -0.35 11.10 5.25
N VAL A 82 -0.85 12.21 4.68
CA VAL A 82 -0.62 12.55 3.26
C VAL A 82 0.88 12.73 2.99
N TYR A 83 1.61 13.42 3.87
CA TYR A 83 3.06 13.52 3.77
C TYR A 83 3.72 12.13 3.72
N GLY A 84 3.33 11.24 4.63
CA GLY A 84 3.82 9.86 4.63
C GLY A 84 3.50 9.10 3.34
N MET A 85 2.30 9.28 2.79
CA MET A 85 1.91 8.65 1.51
C MET A 85 2.75 9.13 0.33
N VAL A 86 3.07 10.43 0.30
CA VAL A 86 3.88 11.05 -0.77
C VAL A 86 5.35 10.63 -0.67
N THR A 87 5.88 10.51 0.54
CA THR A 87 7.30 10.19 0.78
C THR A 87 7.60 8.71 0.92
N ALA A 88 6.56 7.86 1.04
CA ALA A 88 6.71 6.41 1.13
C ALA A 88 7.38 5.83 -0.11
N LYS A 89 8.46 5.07 0.10
CA LYS A 89 9.14 4.38 -0.99
C LYS A 89 8.24 3.28 -1.57
N PRO A 90 8.31 3.02 -2.88
CA PRO A 90 7.59 1.90 -3.48
C PRO A 90 7.92 0.57 -2.80
N ILE A 91 6.89 -0.24 -2.56
CA ILE A 91 6.99 -1.60 -1.96
C ILE A 91 7.50 -1.58 -0.51
N SER A 92 7.71 -0.41 0.11
CA SER A 92 8.06 -0.30 1.52
C SER A 92 6.81 -0.34 2.41
N LEU A 93 6.93 -1.01 3.56
CA LEU A 93 5.93 -0.98 4.63
C LEU A 93 6.26 0.07 5.70
N SER A 94 7.41 0.72 5.60
CA SER A 94 7.82 1.75 6.55
C SER A 94 8.03 3.10 5.88
N VAL A 95 7.87 4.15 6.68
CA VAL A 95 8.08 5.53 6.28
C VAL A 95 8.85 6.29 7.36
N ILE A 96 9.63 7.27 6.93
CA ILE A 96 10.33 8.19 7.83
C ILE A 96 9.48 9.46 7.98
N LEU A 97 9.06 9.73 9.20
CA LEU A 97 8.32 10.94 9.57
C LEU A 97 9.19 11.81 10.48
N ASN A 98 10.21 12.44 9.89
CA ASN A 98 11.09 13.37 10.62
C ASN A 98 10.29 14.60 11.03
N PRO A 99 10.24 14.98 12.33
CA PRO A 99 9.48 16.13 12.81
C PRO A 99 9.77 17.43 12.07
N SER A 100 11.06 17.71 11.80
CA SER A 100 11.46 18.95 11.11
C SER A 100 10.90 19.02 9.69
N ASP A 101 11.01 17.94 8.93
CA ASP A 101 10.57 17.89 7.53
C ASP A 101 9.04 17.90 7.43
N VAL A 102 8.37 17.13 8.31
CA VAL A 102 6.91 17.07 8.36
C VAL A 102 6.32 18.41 8.77
N CYS A 103 6.86 19.04 9.82
CA CYS A 103 6.37 20.35 10.27
C CYS A 103 6.52 21.42 9.20
N LEU A 104 7.64 21.42 8.48
CA LEU A 104 7.88 22.36 7.38
C LEU A 104 6.93 22.11 6.21
N PHE A 105 6.80 20.86 5.75
CA PHE A 105 5.97 20.50 4.62
C PHE A 105 4.46 20.69 4.88
N CYS A 106 4.02 20.31 6.08
CA CYS A 106 2.61 20.34 6.46
C CYS A 106 2.17 21.69 7.03
N GLU A 107 3.10 22.61 7.29
CA GLU A 107 2.87 23.90 7.97
C GLU A 107 2.15 23.69 9.31
N ILE A 108 2.70 22.83 10.15
CA ILE A 108 2.18 22.54 11.50
C ILE A 108 3.26 22.71 12.56
N SER A 109 2.83 22.99 13.79
CA SER A 109 3.74 23.07 14.94
C SER A 109 4.23 21.66 15.34
N VAL A 110 5.36 21.61 16.07
CA VAL A 110 5.88 20.35 16.65
C VAL A 110 4.87 19.73 17.61
N SER A 111 4.10 20.54 18.35
CA SER A 111 3.04 20.04 19.24
C SER A 111 1.93 19.35 18.41
N SER A 112 1.50 19.97 17.30
CA SER A 112 0.50 19.39 16.39
C SER A 112 1.01 18.11 15.73
N TYR A 113 2.29 18.07 15.36
CA TYR A 113 2.94 16.86 14.87
C TYR A 113 2.88 15.71 15.89
N ASN A 114 3.28 15.97 17.14
CA ASN A 114 3.28 14.96 18.19
C ASN A 114 1.86 14.41 18.45
N ASN A 115 0.85 15.29 18.47
CA ASN A 115 -0.54 14.90 18.62
C ASN A 115 -1.02 14.07 17.42
N ALA A 116 -0.62 14.45 16.20
CA ALA A 116 -0.94 13.72 14.99
C ALA A 116 -0.34 12.29 14.98
N ILE A 117 0.93 12.16 15.34
CA ILE A 117 1.57 10.84 15.47
C ILE A 117 0.85 9.98 16.52
N TYR A 118 0.50 10.56 17.67
CA TYR A 118 -0.25 9.85 18.70
C TYR A 118 -1.60 9.36 18.19
N GLU A 119 -2.35 10.21 17.51
CA GLU A 119 -3.66 9.88 16.94
C GLU A 119 -3.56 8.79 15.86
N LEU A 120 -2.57 8.88 14.97
CA LEU A 120 -2.33 7.87 13.92
C LEU A 120 -1.98 6.50 14.50
N ILE A 121 -1.21 6.45 15.60
CA ILE A 121 -0.89 5.20 16.29
C ILE A 121 -2.16 4.62 16.95
N ASN A 122 -2.92 5.44 17.68
CA ASN A 122 -4.16 5.00 18.34
C ASN A 122 -5.20 4.49 17.34
N SER A 123 -5.27 5.10 16.16
CA SER A 123 -6.14 4.66 15.06
C SER A 123 -5.59 3.44 14.32
N LYS A 124 -4.46 2.86 14.74
CA LYS A 124 -3.80 1.71 14.11
C LYS A 124 -3.51 1.92 12.61
N ILE A 125 -3.18 3.14 12.23
CA ILE A 125 -2.79 3.50 10.86
C ILE A 125 -1.28 3.38 10.71
N ILE A 126 -0.55 3.76 11.77
CA ILE A 126 0.90 3.58 11.87
C ILE A 126 1.28 2.87 13.16
N ALA A 127 2.46 2.27 13.19
CA ALA A 127 3.07 1.72 14.40
C ALA A 127 4.55 2.10 14.48
N LYS A 128 5.07 2.27 15.69
CA LYS A 128 6.49 2.58 15.88
C LYS A 128 7.37 1.41 15.47
N LYS A 129 8.45 1.72 14.76
CA LYS A 129 9.48 0.75 14.46
C LYS A 129 10.50 0.70 15.61
N LEU A 130 10.84 -0.50 16.06
CA LEU A 130 11.82 -0.70 17.12
C LEU A 130 13.18 -0.13 16.70
N GLY A 131 13.84 0.59 17.60
CA GLY A 131 15.15 1.20 17.36
C GLY A 131 15.16 2.49 16.56
N SER A 132 13.99 3.05 16.22
CA SER A 132 13.89 4.34 15.56
C SER A 132 12.84 5.22 16.20
N SER A 133 13.16 6.51 16.35
CA SER A 133 12.22 7.53 16.84
C SER A 133 11.40 8.18 15.73
N ILE A 134 11.80 8.03 14.48
CA ILE A 134 11.24 8.72 13.31
C ILE A 134 10.73 7.79 12.21
N GLU A 135 11.00 6.48 12.33
CA GLU A 135 10.53 5.49 11.35
C GLU A 135 9.33 4.73 11.90
N PHE A 136 8.31 4.59 11.06
CA PHE A 136 7.03 3.98 11.42
C PHE A 136 6.62 2.94 10.37
N TRP A 137 5.98 1.86 10.82
CA TRP A 137 5.27 0.94 9.96
C TRP A 137 3.92 1.51 9.57
N PHE A 138 3.54 1.36 8.30
CA PHE A 138 2.19 1.67 7.83
C PHE A 138 1.32 0.43 7.74
N ASP A 139 0.03 0.60 8.01
CA ASP A 139 -0.97 -0.43 7.72
C ASP A 139 -1.19 -0.52 6.18
N PRO A 140 -0.77 -1.61 5.54
CA PRO A 140 -0.90 -1.78 4.09
C PRO A 140 -2.36 -1.94 3.64
N ASN A 141 -3.31 -2.06 4.57
CA ASN A 141 -4.74 -2.09 4.30
C ASN A 141 -5.34 -0.68 4.27
N VAL A 142 -4.63 0.33 4.75
CA VAL A 142 -5.02 1.73 4.64
C VAL A 142 -4.54 2.32 3.33
N PHE A 143 -3.24 2.24 3.06
CA PHE A 143 -2.68 2.64 1.78
C PHE A 143 -1.42 1.83 1.46
N PHE A 144 -1.09 1.76 0.19
CA PHE A 144 0.12 1.09 -0.27
C PHE A 144 0.64 1.70 -1.58
N ASN A 145 1.95 1.93 -1.64
CA ASN A 145 2.62 2.41 -2.84
C ASN A 145 3.20 1.21 -3.61
N GLY A 146 2.57 0.83 -4.71
CA GLY A 146 3.01 -0.27 -5.57
C GLY A 146 2.06 -1.47 -5.62
N ASN A 147 2.61 -2.63 -6.01
CA ASN A 147 1.84 -3.88 -6.08
C ASN A 147 1.98 -4.69 -4.79
N ARG A 148 0.94 -4.67 -3.97
CA ARG A 148 0.81 -5.37 -2.69
C ARG A 148 1.07 -6.88 -2.80
N LEU A 149 0.70 -7.49 -3.93
CA LEU A 149 0.85 -8.93 -4.19
C LEU A 149 2.32 -9.39 -4.24
N ARG A 150 3.26 -8.47 -4.47
CA ARG A 150 4.69 -8.78 -4.47
C ARG A 150 5.30 -8.89 -3.07
N VAL A 151 4.63 -8.38 -2.07
CA VAL A 151 5.13 -8.31 -0.68
C VAL A 151 4.46 -9.35 0.21
N CYS A 152 3.30 -9.88 -0.20
CA CYS A 152 2.52 -10.87 0.53
C CYS A 152 2.96 -12.32 0.28
N LYS A 153 4.25 -12.55 0.02
CA LYS A 153 4.79 -13.92 -0.10
C LYS A 153 5.17 -14.48 1.24
#